data_5f8b5bc06cd2ce4aa528cc4ca9406841
#
_entry.id   5f8b5bc06cd2ce4aa528cc4ca9406841
#
_cell.length_a   1.000
_cell.length_b   1.000
_cell.length_c   1.000
_cell.angle_alpha   90.00
_cell.angle_beta   90.00
_cell.angle_gamma   90.00
#
_symmetry.space_group_name_H-M   'P 1'
#
loop_
_entity.id
_entity.type
_entity.pdbx_description
1 polymer ?
#
loop_
_entity_poly.entity_id
_entity_poly.type
_entity_poly.pdbx_seq_one_letter_code
_entity_poly.pdbx_strand_id
1 'polypeptide(L)'
;TFADNMKMPIHKWYRYTAGFSASWVNQLIRQEKTNGRTRIIDPFAGSGTVLLESEFEGVESFGVEAHPYIYKIAKAKLDWNFPADKFKSEALSLLRKAKAKTITKTEFPKLIASCYPIEIIQKLEALKQTWLETEQEEEIKNFNWFIITSILRTTSPIGTAQWQYIQIGRAHV
;
A
#
# COMPACT_ATOMS: atom_id res chain seq x y z
N THR A 1 -13.11 13.32 -5.66
CA THR A 1 -13.10 11.91 -6.06
C THR A 1 -11.91 11.19 -5.41
N PHE A 2 -11.95 9.88 -5.32
CA PHE A 2 -10.81 9.08 -4.85
C PHE A 2 -9.50 9.41 -5.62
N ALA A 3 -9.58 9.87 -6.86
CA ALA A 3 -8.43 10.28 -7.65
C ALA A 3 -7.61 11.42 -7.00
N ASP A 4 -8.26 12.26 -6.21
CA ASP A 4 -7.60 13.36 -5.49
C ASP A 4 -6.72 12.85 -4.35
N ASN A 5 -7.01 11.68 -3.79
CA ASN A 5 -6.19 11.03 -2.77
C ASN A 5 -4.74 10.81 -3.26
N MET A 6 -4.55 10.62 -4.57
CA MET A 6 -3.22 10.44 -5.16
C MET A 6 -2.36 11.70 -5.16
N LYS A 7 -2.94 12.87 -4.81
CA LYS A 7 -2.22 14.14 -4.64
C LYS A 7 -1.97 14.47 -3.17
N MET A 8 -2.62 13.72 -2.24
CA MET A 8 -2.57 14.01 -0.82
C MET A 8 -1.40 13.24 -0.14
N PRO A 9 -0.75 13.84 0.87
CA PRO A 9 0.26 13.15 1.67
C PRO A 9 -0.29 11.83 2.24
N ILE A 10 0.55 10.83 2.37
CA ILE A 10 0.24 9.50 2.91
C ILE A 10 -0.79 8.73 2.06
N HIS A 11 -1.94 9.34 1.68
CA HIS A 11 -2.91 8.68 0.81
C HIS A 11 -2.30 8.22 -0.51
N LYS A 12 -1.41 9.01 -1.11
CA LYS A 12 -0.71 8.70 -2.36
C LYS A 12 0.29 7.56 -2.26
N TRP A 13 0.66 7.12 -1.07
CA TRP A 13 1.64 6.06 -0.89
C TRP A 13 1.18 4.71 -1.46
N TYR A 14 -0.13 4.49 -1.48
CA TYR A 14 -0.71 3.30 -2.07
C TYR A 14 -2.00 3.62 -2.84
N ARG A 15 -2.05 3.27 -4.12
CA ARG A 15 -3.23 3.50 -4.95
C ARG A 15 -4.29 2.43 -4.67
N TYR A 16 -5.33 2.81 -3.94
CA TYR A 16 -6.48 1.98 -3.63
C TYR A 16 -7.75 2.54 -4.30
N THR A 17 -8.30 1.82 -5.29
CA THR A 17 -9.36 2.33 -6.16
C THR A 17 -10.76 2.26 -5.54
N ALA A 18 -10.93 1.46 -4.49
CA ALA A 18 -12.21 1.29 -3.80
C ALA A 18 -12.35 2.20 -2.55
N GLY A 19 -11.46 3.19 -2.38
CA GLY A 19 -11.48 4.08 -1.22
C GLY A 19 -12.39 5.29 -1.40
N PHE A 20 -12.82 5.86 -0.28
CA PHE A 20 -13.50 7.16 -0.24
C PHE A 20 -12.57 8.30 -0.66
N SER A 21 -13.17 9.44 -1.05
CA SER A 21 -12.43 10.69 -1.17
C SER A 21 -12.01 11.16 0.22
N ALA A 22 -10.70 11.35 0.45
CA ALA A 22 -10.18 11.79 1.73
C ALA A 22 -10.72 13.19 2.11
N SER A 23 -10.82 14.10 1.14
CA SER A 23 -11.39 15.43 1.37
C SER A 23 -12.85 15.39 1.81
N TRP A 24 -13.65 14.49 1.23
CA TRP A 24 -15.05 14.32 1.65
C TRP A 24 -15.14 13.74 3.06
N VAL A 25 -14.34 12.72 3.35
CA VAL A 25 -14.29 12.12 4.70
C VAL A 25 -13.85 13.15 5.72
N ASN A 26 -12.82 13.95 5.43
CA ASN A 26 -12.37 15.01 6.32
C ASN A 26 -13.48 16.03 6.64
N GLN A 27 -14.22 16.48 5.63
CA GLN A 27 -15.35 17.39 5.84
C GLN A 27 -16.42 16.78 6.75
N LEU A 28 -16.76 15.50 6.53
CA LEU A 28 -17.74 14.80 7.35
C LEU A 28 -17.27 14.68 8.81
N ILE A 29 -16.00 14.31 9.02
CA ILE A 29 -15.42 14.19 10.36
C ILE A 29 -15.46 15.54 11.09
N ARG A 30 -15.09 16.63 10.45
CA ARG A 30 -15.15 17.98 11.02
C ARG A 30 -16.56 18.37 11.42
N GLN A 31 -17.53 18.11 10.54
CA GLN A 31 -18.94 18.38 10.83
C GLN A 31 -19.42 17.59 12.05
N GLU A 32 -19.14 16.30 12.12
CA GLU A 32 -19.57 15.44 13.19
C GLU A 32 -18.84 15.74 14.52
N LYS A 33 -17.58 16.15 14.45
CA LYS A 33 -16.82 16.63 15.61
C LYS A 33 -17.45 17.89 16.21
N THR A 34 -17.90 18.82 15.36
CA THR A 34 -18.64 20.02 15.80
C THR A 34 -19.95 19.66 16.49
N ASN A 35 -20.58 18.56 16.10
CA ASN A 35 -21.79 18.01 16.73
C ASN A 35 -21.49 17.24 18.05
N GLY A 36 -20.24 17.29 18.55
CA GLY A 36 -19.83 16.64 19.79
C GLY A 36 -19.50 15.15 19.66
N ARG A 37 -19.40 14.62 18.43
CA ARG A 37 -18.99 13.22 18.19
C ARG A 37 -17.49 13.09 18.20
N THR A 38 -16.98 12.19 19.05
CA THR A 38 -15.53 12.04 19.30
C THR A 38 -14.98 10.69 18.90
N ARG A 39 -15.83 9.80 18.39
CA ARG A 39 -15.47 8.43 18.00
C ARG A 39 -16.06 8.06 16.65
N ILE A 40 -15.27 7.38 15.84
CA ILE A 40 -15.66 6.93 14.51
C ILE A 40 -15.34 5.45 14.37
N ILE A 41 -16.28 4.70 13.76
CA ILE A 41 -16.07 3.30 13.40
C ILE A 41 -16.22 3.16 11.88
N ASP A 42 -15.22 2.57 11.25
CA ASP A 42 -15.27 2.17 9.84
C ASP A 42 -15.25 0.64 9.74
N PRO A 43 -16.39 -0.02 9.51
CA PRO A 43 -16.45 -1.48 9.42
C PRO A 43 -15.85 -2.05 8.13
N PHE A 44 -15.48 -1.20 7.16
CA PHE A 44 -14.88 -1.56 5.88
C PHE A 44 -13.70 -0.64 5.58
N ALA A 45 -12.72 -0.63 6.47
CA ALA A 45 -11.66 0.38 6.50
C ALA A 45 -10.81 0.47 5.21
N GLY A 46 -10.77 -0.58 4.40
CA GLY A 46 -9.99 -0.58 3.18
C GLY A 46 -8.53 -0.18 3.43
N SER A 47 -8.03 0.78 2.66
CA SER A 47 -6.68 1.32 2.86
C SER A 47 -6.57 2.39 3.95
N GLY A 48 -7.56 2.50 4.84
CA GLY A 48 -7.52 3.33 6.05
C GLY A 48 -7.82 4.82 5.83
N THR A 49 -8.60 5.19 4.82
CA THR A 49 -8.89 6.61 4.54
C THR A 49 -9.60 7.29 5.70
N VAL A 50 -10.65 6.66 6.26
CA VAL A 50 -11.40 7.22 7.39
C VAL A 50 -10.53 7.33 8.63
N LEU A 51 -9.73 6.29 8.91
CA LEU A 51 -8.85 6.25 10.08
C LEU A 51 -7.78 7.34 10.01
N LEU A 52 -7.16 7.52 8.84
CA LEU A 52 -6.12 8.53 8.64
C LEU A 52 -6.67 9.95 8.75
N GLU A 53 -7.83 10.24 8.16
CA GLU A 53 -8.47 11.55 8.29
C GLU A 53 -8.95 11.81 9.73
N SER A 54 -9.38 10.76 10.45
CA SER A 54 -9.72 10.87 11.87
C SER A 54 -8.51 11.24 12.71
N GLU A 55 -7.36 10.63 12.44
CA GLU A 55 -6.10 10.95 13.13
C GLU A 55 -5.68 12.39 12.87
N PHE A 56 -5.75 12.88 11.63
CA PHE A 56 -5.45 14.27 11.30
C PHE A 56 -6.36 15.27 12.01
N GLU A 57 -7.61 14.90 12.26
CA GLU A 57 -8.57 15.73 12.99
C GLU A 57 -8.54 15.49 14.52
N GLY A 58 -7.68 14.60 15.02
CA GLY A 58 -7.61 14.26 16.45
C GLY A 58 -8.88 13.61 16.98
N VAL A 59 -9.52 12.77 16.17
CA VAL A 59 -10.73 12.01 16.50
C VAL A 59 -10.37 10.55 16.66
N GLU A 60 -10.79 9.94 17.77
CA GLU A 60 -10.59 8.51 17.99
C GLU A 60 -11.33 7.70 16.93
N SER A 61 -10.64 6.74 16.30
CA SER A 61 -11.26 5.91 15.28
C SER A 61 -10.86 4.45 15.42
N PHE A 62 -11.79 3.58 15.00
CA PHE A 62 -11.59 2.14 14.94
C PHE A 62 -12.03 1.61 13.57
N GLY A 63 -11.19 0.79 12.94
CA GLY A 63 -11.48 0.23 11.62
C GLY A 63 -11.39 -1.29 11.60
N VAL A 64 -12.23 -1.91 10.78
CA VAL A 64 -12.19 -3.35 10.50
C VAL A 64 -11.90 -3.54 9.01
N GLU A 65 -10.92 -4.39 8.71
CA GLU A 65 -10.60 -4.79 7.33
C GLU A 65 -10.38 -6.30 7.29
N ALA A 66 -11.19 -6.99 6.52
CA ALA A 66 -11.17 -8.46 6.43
C ALA A 66 -10.02 -8.99 5.57
N HIS A 67 -9.53 -8.20 4.59
CA HIS A 67 -8.48 -8.65 3.70
C HIS A 67 -7.10 -8.40 4.32
N PRO A 68 -6.31 -9.46 4.66
CA PRO A 68 -5.06 -9.31 5.42
C PRO A 68 -4.02 -8.40 4.75
N TYR A 69 -3.97 -8.41 3.43
CA TYR A 69 -3.06 -7.56 2.65
C TYR A 69 -3.47 -6.08 2.76
N ILE A 70 -4.75 -5.77 2.62
CA ILE A 70 -5.25 -4.39 2.69
C ILE A 70 -5.18 -3.86 4.13
N TYR A 71 -5.46 -4.70 5.12
CA TYR A 71 -5.21 -4.38 6.53
C TYR A 71 -3.77 -3.93 6.79
N LYS A 72 -2.77 -4.66 6.24
CA LYS A 72 -1.36 -4.27 6.36
C LYS A 72 -1.04 -2.94 5.68
N ILE A 73 -1.69 -2.65 4.54
CA ILE A 73 -1.56 -1.36 3.86
C ILE A 73 -2.10 -0.23 4.74
N ALA A 74 -3.30 -0.39 5.30
CA ALA A 74 -3.90 0.59 6.20
C ALA A 74 -3.02 0.84 7.42
N LYS A 75 -2.55 -0.24 8.07
CA LYS A 75 -1.65 -0.16 9.23
C LYS A 75 -0.38 0.61 8.89
N ALA A 76 0.30 0.27 7.80
CA ALA A 76 1.53 0.95 7.38
C ALA A 76 1.32 2.45 7.06
N LYS A 77 0.13 2.84 6.60
CA LYS A 77 -0.21 4.25 6.39
C LYS A 77 -0.50 4.98 7.69
N LEU A 78 -1.11 4.32 8.67
CA LEU A 78 -1.37 4.90 9.99
C LEU A 78 -0.11 5.07 10.81
N ASP A 79 0.89 4.24 10.59
CA ASP A 79 2.21 4.36 11.21
C ASP A 79 3.08 5.45 10.53
N TRP A 80 2.49 6.55 10.01
CA TRP A 80 3.17 7.58 9.21
C TRP A 80 4.12 8.48 10.01
N ASN A 81 3.98 8.54 11.31
CA ASN A 81 4.73 9.46 12.20
C ASN A 81 6.10 8.88 12.61
N PHE A 82 6.84 8.40 11.63
CA PHE A 82 8.18 7.85 11.87
C PHE A 82 9.30 8.88 11.71
N PRO A 83 10.48 8.62 12.29
CA PRO A 83 11.70 9.33 11.93
C PRO A 83 12.08 9.04 10.47
N ALA A 84 11.72 9.95 9.57
CA ALA A 84 11.85 9.74 8.11
C ALA A 84 13.27 9.35 7.69
N ASP A 85 14.30 9.92 8.32
CA ASP A 85 15.70 9.63 8.00
C ASP A 85 16.10 8.20 8.37
N LYS A 86 15.61 7.66 9.50
CA LYS A 86 15.83 6.27 9.90
C LYS A 86 15.25 5.33 8.83
N PHE A 87 13.99 5.53 8.45
CA PHE A 87 13.33 4.70 7.45
C PHE A 87 14.00 4.79 6.09
N LYS A 88 14.37 5.99 5.66
CA LYS A 88 15.09 6.19 4.40
C LYS A 88 16.43 5.45 4.39
N SER A 89 17.21 5.55 5.47
CA SER A 89 18.50 4.86 5.59
C SER A 89 18.34 3.33 5.54
N GLU A 90 17.34 2.79 6.24
CA GLU A 90 17.05 1.35 6.25
C GLU A 90 16.55 0.84 4.90
N ALA A 91 15.66 1.57 4.23
CA ALA A 91 15.19 1.22 2.89
C ALA A 91 16.33 1.25 1.87
N LEU A 92 17.23 2.23 1.93
CA LEU A 92 18.41 2.31 1.08
C LEU A 92 19.42 1.19 1.38
N SER A 93 19.56 0.79 2.64
CA SER A 93 20.39 -0.35 3.04
C SER A 93 19.83 -1.65 2.46
N LEU A 94 18.52 -1.88 2.59
CA LEU A 94 17.83 -3.03 2.00
C LEU A 94 18.04 -3.06 0.48
N LEU A 95 17.85 -1.93 -0.20
CA LEU A 95 18.03 -1.83 -1.65
C LEU A 95 19.46 -2.15 -2.07
N ARG A 96 20.48 -1.67 -1.34
CA ARG A 96 21.89 -1.99 -1.63
C ARG A 96 22.17 -3.48 -1.51
N LYS A 97 21.69 -4.13 -0.43
CA LYS A 97 21.81 -5.58 -0.24
C LYS A 97 21.11 -6.35 -1.36
N ALA A 98 19.90 -5.95 -1.73
CA ALA A 98 19.14 -6.60 -2.80
C ALA A 98 19.82 -6.46 -4.17
N LYS A 99 20.42 -5.30 -4.47
CA LYS A 99 21.17 -5.09 -5.72
C LYS A 99 22.43 -5.97 -5.84
N ALA A 100 23.04 -6.32 -4.71
CA ALA A 100 24.20 -7.22 -4.68
C ALA A 100 23.80 -8.70 -4.81
N LYS A 101 22.51 -9.02 -4.69
CA LYS A 101 22.00 -10.40 -4.73
C LYS A 101 21.70 -10.82 -6.16
N THR A 102 22.29 -11.94 -6.59
CA THR A 102 22.00 -12.53 -7.90
C THR A 102 20.88 -13.57 -7.77
N ILE A 103 19.83 -13.43 -8.57
CA ILE A 103 18.73 -14.39 -8.66
C ILE A 103 18.89 -15.18 -9.95
N THR A 104 19.17 -16.47 -9.81
CA THR A 104 19.31 -17.39 -10.96
C THR A 104 18.02 -18.09 -11.33
N LYS A 105 16.96 -17.92 -10.52
CA LYS A 105 15.64 -18.50 -10.79
C LYS A 105 15.05 -17.92 -12.07
N THR A 106 14.63 -18.80 -12.98
CA THR A 106 14.03 -18.43 -14.28
C THR A 106 12.57 -18.82 -14.38
N GLU A 107 12.09 -19.72 -13.52
CA GLU A 107 10.70 -20.20 -13.54
C GLU A 107 9.89 -19.52 -12.44
N PHE A 108 8.80 -18.90 -12.84
CA PHE A 108 7.84 -18.24 -11.95
C PHE A 108 6.41 -18.66 -12.30
N PRO A 109 5.45 -18.52 -11.37
CA PRO A 109 4.06 -18.79 -11.64
C PRO A 109 3.58 -18.04 -12.89
N LYS A 110 2.80 -18.69 -13.76
CA LYS A 110 2.35 -18.15 -15.04
C LYS A 110 1.74 -16.75 -14.94
N LEU A 111 0.93 -16.50 -13.89
CA LEU A 111 0.31 -15.21 -13.66
C LEU A 111 1.37 -14.11 -13.41
N ILE A 112 2.40 -14.41 -12.64
CA ILE A 112 3.49 -13.44 -12.35
C ILE A 112 4.32 -13.21 -13.63
N ALA A 113 4.68 -14.28 -14.31
CA ALA A 113 5.43 -14.22 -15.56
C ALA A 113 4.70 -13.44 -16.67
N SER A 114 3.36 -13.44 -16.66
CA SER A 114 2.58 -12.62 -17.60
C SER A 114 2.50 -11.15 -17.23
N CYS A 115 2.79 -10.79 -15.98
CA CYS A 115 2.70 -9.40 -15.51
C CYS A 115 4.04 -8.65 -15.59
N TYR A 116 5.16 -9.34 -15.64
CA TYR A 116 6.48 -8.72 -15.54
C TYR A 116 7.51 -9.39 -16.45
N PRO A 117 8.42 -8.63 -17.09
CA PRO A 117 9.63 -9.18 -17.69
C PRO A 117 10.49 -9.91 -16.67
N ILE A 118 11.23 -10.92 -17.12
CA ILE A 118 12.03 -11.79 -16.22
C ILE A 118 13.04 -10.99 -15.37
N GLU A 119 13.67 -9.96 -15.94
CA GLU A 119 14.64 -9.13 -15.24
C GLU A 119 14.00 -8.34 -14.10
N ILE A 120 12.72 -7.93 -14.27
CA ILE A 120 11.98 -7.25 -13.22
C ILE A 120 11.57 -8.23 -12.12
N ILE A 121 11.11 -9.42 -12.49
CA ILE A 121 10.77 -10.46 -11.49
C ILE A 121 11.99 -10.81 -10.64
N GLN A 122 13.16 -10.98 -11.27
CA GLN A 122 14.39 -11.30 -10.55
C GLN A 122 14.79 -10.19 -9.58
N LYS A 123 14.65 -8.92 -9.95
CA LYS A 123 14.89 -7.78 -9.04
C LYS A 123 13.89 -7.73 -7.88
N LEU A 124 12.61 -8.00 -8.15
CA LEU A 124 11.57 -8.06 -7.12
C LEU A 124 11.79 -9.25 -6.17
N GLU A 125 12.23 -10.40 -6.71
CA GLU A 125 12.58 -11.58 -5.91
C GLU A 125 13.81 -11.30 -5.03
N ALA A 126 14.83 -10.61 -5.55
CA ALA A 126 15.98 -10.18 -4.77
C ALA A 126 15.57 -9.26 -3.60
N LEU A 127 14.70 -8.29 -3.85
CA LEU A 127 14.15 -7.42 -2.80
C LEU A 127 13.39 -8.22 -1.75
N LYS A 128 12.51 -9.13 -2.17
CA LYS A 128 11.71 -9.97 -1.27
C LYS A 128 12.59 -10.88 -0.42
N GLN A 129 13.57 -11.58 -1.02
CA GLN A 129 14.47 -12.46 -0.28
C GLN A 129 15.31 -11.67 0.71
N THR A 130 15.87 -10.53 0.29
CA THR A 130 16.64 -9.66 1.18
C THR A 130 15.80 -9.16 2.35
N TRP A 131 14.55 -8.75 2.10
CA TRP A 131 13.62 -8.35 3.16
C TRP A 131 13.33 -9.49 4.14
N LEU A 132 13.15 -10.72 3.67
CA LEU A 132 12.91 -11.90 4.51
C LEU A 132 14.11 -12.24 5.38
N GLU A 133 15.34 -12.15 4.84
CA GLU A 133 16.58 -12.54 5.47
C GLU A 133 17.18 -11.45 6.38
N THR A 134 16.79 -10.19 6.18
CA THR A 134 17.35 -9.10 6.99
C THR A 134 16.60 -9.03 8.33
N GLU A 135 17.36 -9.14 9.42
CA GLU A 135 16.83 -8.81 10.75
C GLU A 135 16.63 -7.32 10.86
N GLN A 136 15.43 -6.92 11.24
CA GLN A 136 15.00 -5.52 11.37
C GLN A 136 13.99 -5.41 12.51
N GLU A 137 13.89 -4.24 13.13
CA GLU A 137 12.76 -3.90 13.99
C GLU A 137 11.44 -4.11 13.23
N GLU A 138 10.42 -4.58 13.92
CA GLU A 138 9.15 -4.97 13.28
C GLU A 138 8.54 -3.82 12.46
N GLU A 139 8.58 -2.60 12.98
CA GLU A 139 8.08 -1.40 12.31
C GLU A 139 8.81 -1.14 10.99
N ILE A 140 10.15 -1.21 10.99
CA ILE A 140 10.97 -1.05 9.78
C ILE A 140 10.69 -2.17 8.79
N LYS A 141 10.55 -3.40 9.27
CA LYS A 141 10.24 -4.56 8.44
C LYS A 141 8.89 -4.41 7.74
N ASN A 142 7.88 -3.95 8.47
CA ASN A 142 6.55 -3.70 7.93
C ASN A 142 6.55 -2.56 6.92
N PHE A 143 7.29 -1.49 7.19
CA PHE A 143 7.41 -0.36 6.27
C PHE A 143 8.17 -0.73 4.98
N ASN A 144 9.27 -1.46 5.10
CA ASN A 144 9.98 -1.99 3.93
C ASN A 144 9.11 -2.93 3.09
N TRP A 145 8.29 -3.79 3.75
CA TRP A 145 7.28 -4.57 3.04
C TRP A 145 6.28 -3.67 2.28
N PHE A 146 5.83 -2.60 2.93
CA PHE A 146 4.92 -1.64 2.31
C PHE A 146 5.55 -0.95 1.09
N ILE A 147 6.81 -0.51 1.19
CA ILE A 147 7.54 0.08 0.05
C ILE A 147 7.62 -0.92 -1.11
N ILE A 148 8.03 -2.17 -0.84
CA ILE A 148 8.14 -3.20 -1.87
C ILE A 148 6.79 -3.44 -2.55
N THR A 149 5.71 -3.54 -1.77
CA THR A 149 4.38 -3.79 -2.32
C THR A 149 3.82 -2.60 -3.10
N SER A 150 4.14 -1.37 -2.70
CA SER A 150 3.67 -0.16 -3.38
C SER A 150 4.27 0.02 -4.78
N ILE A 151 5.48 -0.50 -5.02
CA ILE A 151 6.14 -0.42 -6.33
C ILE A 151 5.71 -1.52 -7.30
N LEU A 152 5.06 -2.60 -6.84
CA LEU A 152 4.69 -3.72 -7.70
C LEU A 152 3.86 -3.28 -8.92
N ARG A 153 2.91 -2.38 -8.70
CA ARG A 153 2.06 -1.90 -9.79
C ARG A 153 2.81 -1.01 -10.78
N THR A 154 3.72 -0.18 -10.32
CA THR A 154 4.45 0.77 -11.16
C THR A 154 5.57 0.10 -11.95
N THR A 155 6.04 -1.06 -11.50
CA THR A 155 7.07 -1.85 -12.19
C THR A 155 6.49 -2.85 -13.20
N SER A 156 5.18 -3.06 -13.21
CA SER A 156 4.50 -3.87 -14.23
C SER A 156 4.26 -3.04 -15.50
N PRO A 157 4.75 -3.47 -16.66
CA PRO A 157 4.44 -2.82 -17.94
C PRO A 157 2.99 -3.04 -18.35
N ILE A 158 2.33 -4.05 -17.78
CA ILE A 158 0.94 -4.39 -18.07
C ILE A 158 0.08 -3.75 -16.99
N GLY A 159 -0.62 -2.66 -17.32
CA GLY A 159 -1.55 -2.02 -16.39
C GLY A 159 -2.64 -2.99 -15.93
N THR A 160 -2.79 -3.16 -14.61
CA THR A 160 -3.77 -4.08 -14.01
C THR A 160 -5.23 -3.78 -14.42
N ALA A 161 -5.52 -2.56 -14.88
CA ALA A 161 -6.85 -2.19 -15.37
C ALA A 161 -7.24 -2.90 -16.68
N GLN A 162 -6.29 -3.25 -17.52
CA GLN A 162 -6.56 -3.95 -18.79
C GLN A 162 -7.07 -5.38 -18.56
N TRP A 163 -6.65 -6.04 -17.49
CA TRP A 163 -7.09 -7.40 -17.16
C TRP A 163 -8.58 -7.47 -16.78
N GLN A 164 -9.07 -6.50 -16.05
CA GLN A 164 -10.48 -6.46 -15.66
C GLN A 164 -11.40 -6.25 -16.89
N TYR A 165 -11.01 -5.39 -17.83
CA TYR A 165 -11.79 -5.11 -19.03
C TYR A 165 -11.80 -6.30 -20.01
N ILE A 166 -10.69 -7.03 -20.16
CA ILE A 166 -10.62 -8.19 -21.05
C ILE A 166 -11.50 -9.34 -20.54
N GLN A 167 -11.59 -9.54 -19.23
CA GLN A 167 -12.45 -10.57 -18.65
C GLN A 167 -13.94 -10.22 -18.74
N ILE A 168 -14.32 -8.97 -18.54
CA ILE A 168 -15.71 -8.51 -18.65
C ILE A 168 -16.20 -8.60 -20.11
N GLY A 169 -15.36 -8.24 -21.09
CA GLY A 169 -15.71 -8.32 -22.51
C GLY A 169 -15.90 -9.74 -23.05
N ARG A 170 -15.36 -10.77 -22.40
CA ARG A 170 -15.56 -12.19 -22.78
C ARG A 170 -16.76 -12.85 -22.11
N ALA A 171 -17.33 -12.26 -21.09
CA ALA A 171 -18.51 -12.79 -20.39
C ALA A 171 -19.83 -12.40 -21.07
N HIS A 172 -19.81 -11.62 -22.14
CA HIS A 172 -21.00 -11.13 -22.85
C HIS A 172 -21.04 -11.52 -24.35
N VAL A 173 -20.29 -12.57 -24.74
CA VAL A 173 -20.40 -13.14 -26.09
C VAL A 173 -20.82 -14.59 -25.99
#